data_34282e190e2d677406fb9393d49121ae
#
_entry.id   34282e190e2d677406fb9393d49121ae
#
_cell.length_a   1.000
_cell.length_b   1.000
_cell.length_c   1.000
_cell.angle_alpha   90.00
_cell.angle_beta   90.00
_cell.angle_gamma   90.00
#
_symmetry.space_group_name_H-M   'P 1'
#
loop_
_entity.id
_entity.type
_entity.pdbx_description
1 polymer ?
#
loop_
_entity_poly.entity_id
_entity_poly.type
_entity_poly.pdbx_seq_one_letter_code
_entity_poly.pdbx_strand_id
1 'polypeptide(L)'
;MEYCEKKEGNIFFIPLFLPSGIKENIKNYTSFKFPENESYAFGRLIEKNESTGDLIEMFKYTGQIPKDKNVILNSGRLTAPIHTTLAFDRNRWRFIFETDNYDKYKDSNYSEIAFILGTENSFDLWRGGTKQRISNDEAEKYNLWTIFNPTSITSINSK
;
A
#
# COMPACT_ATOMS: atom_id res chain seq x y z
N MET A 1 -19.62 -6.46 8.38
CA MET A 1 -18.68 -5.66 7.56
C MET A 1 -18.68 -6.21 6.15
N GLU A 2 -18.92 -5.36 5.18
CA GLU A 2 -18.92 -5.75 3.78
C GLU A 2 -17.56 -5.47 3.15
N TYR A 3 -17.11 -6.39 2.30
CA TYR A 3 -15.84 -6.25 1.60
C TYR A 3 -16.09 -6.02 0.12
N CYS A 4 -15.19 -5.27 -0.52
CA CYS A 4 -15.19 -5.10 -1.96
C CYS A 4 -13.96 -5.76 -2.59
N GLU A 5 -13.85 -5.69 -3.90
CA GLU A 5 -12.78 -6.39 -4.61
C GLU A 5 -11.44 -5.65 -4.58
N LYS A 6 -10.37 -6.38 -4.82
CA LYS A 6 -9.05 -5.81 -5.05
C LYS A 6 -9.04 -5.12 -6.41
N LYS A 7 -9.18 -3.80 -6.40
CA LYS A 7 -9.28 -2.97 -7.60
C LYS A 7 -8.52 -1.68 -7.39
N GLU A 8 -7.85 -1.20 -8.41
CA GLU A 8 -7.15 0.09 -8.37
C GLU A 8 -8.10 1.19 -7.95
N GLY A 9 -7.71 1.97 -6.95
CA GLY A 9 -8.51 3.02 -6.35
C GLY A 9 -9.24 2.62 -5.08
N ASN A 10 -9.48 1.33 -4.86
CA ASN A 10 -10.19 0.87 -3.68
C ASN A 10 -9.33 0.96 -2.42
N ILE A 11 -9.98 1.22 -1.30
CA ILE A 11 -9.35 1.41 0.01
C ILE A 11 -9.40 0.11 0.80
N PHE A 12 -8.28 -0.24 1.39
CA PHE A 12 -8.14 -1.43 2.24
C PHE A 12 -7.75 -1.03 3.66
N PHE A 13 -8.00 -1.96 4.58
CA PHE A 13 -7.55 -1.79 5.96
C PHE A 13 -6.32 -2.64 6.25
N ILE A 14 -5.58 -2.21 7.26
CA ILE A 14 -4.44 -2.93 7.83
C ILE A 14 -4.73 -3.11 9.32
N PRO A 15 -4.95 -4.34 9.80
CA PRO A 15 -5.19 -4.56 11.23
C PRO A 15 -3.93 -4.22 12.04
N LEU A 16 -4.06 -3.34 13.03
CA LEU A 16 -2.94 -2.98 13.91
C LEU A 16 -2.90 -3.83 15.18
N PHE A 17 -3.93 -4.57 15.45
CA PHE A 17 -4.07 -5.40 16.66
C PHE A 17 -3.61 -6.85 16.47
N LEU A 18 -3.31 -7.26 15.24
CA LEU A 18 -2.81 -8.62 15.00
C LEU A 18 -1.34 -8.70 15.37
N PRO A 19 -0.92 -9.83 15.98
CA PRO A 19 0.50 -10.00 16.28
C PRO A 19 1.32 -9.96 15.00
N SER A 20 2.51 -9.40 15.09
CA SER A 20 3.43 -9.37 13.95
C SER A 20 3.82 -10.81 13.61
N GLY A 21 3.38 -11.23 12.49
CA GLY A 21 3.29 -12.49 11.81
C GLY A 21 4.24 -13.65 12.00
N ILE A 22 5.23 -13.61 12.85
CA ILE A 22 6.28 -14.63 12.87
C ILE A 22 5.89 -15.88 13.71
N LYS A 23 4.97 -15.74 14.63
CA LYS A 23 4.53 -16.84 15.51
C LYS A 23 3.19 -17.44 15.08
N GLU A 24 2.68 -17.02 13.97
CA GLU A 24 1.38 -17.43 13.50
C GLU A 24 1.48 -18.65 12.61
N ASN A 25 0.86 -19.74 13.02
CA ASN A 25 0.62 -20.88 12.15
C ASN A 25 -0.50 -20.56 11.13
N ILE A 26 -0.94 -19.31 11.04
CA ILE A 26 -2.00 -18.88 10.15
C ILE A 26 -1.40 -18.57 8.80
N LYS A 27 -1.64 -19.45 7.82
CA LYS A 27 -1.19 -19.27 6.45
C LYS A 27 -2.03 -18.22 5.69
N ASN A 28 -3.28 -18.04 6.11
CA ASN A 28 -4.18 -17.02 5.55
C ASN A 28 -5.21 -16.62 6.61
N TYR A 29 -5.89 -15.52 6.33
CA TYR A 29 -6.89 -14.95 7.24
C TYR A 29 -8.30 -15.06 6.68
N THR A 30 -8.54 -15.97 5.73
CA THR A 30 -9.83 -16.08 5.03
C THR A 30 -11.00 -16.28 5.97
N SER A 31 -10.84 -17.10 7.00
CA SER A 31 -11.90 -17.37 7.99
C SER A 31 -11.90 -16.40 9.17
N PHE A 32 -10.96 -15.50 9.25
CA PHE A 32 -10.88 -14.52 10.34
C PHE A 32 -11.95 -13.45 10.20
N LYS A 33 -12.67 -13.18 11.29
CA LYS A 33 -13.68 -12.11 11.33
C LYS A 33 -13.06 -10.88 11.98
N PHE A 34 -12.88 -9.82 11.19
CA PHE A 34 -12.29 -8.59 11.69
C PHE A 34 -13.34 -7.74 12.40
N PRO A 35 -13.13 -7.42 13.70
CA PRO A 35 -14.08 -6.58 14.44
C PRO A 35 -13.97 -5.12 14.00
N GLU A 36 -15.10 -4.41 14.01
CA GLU A 36 -15.14 -2.99 13.62
C GLU A 36 -14.58 -2.05 14.68
N ASN A 37 -14.59 -2.48 15.94
CA ASN A 37 -14.18 -1.63 17.07
C ASN A 37 -12.69 -1.72 17.42
N GLU A 38 -11.90 -2.35 16.58
CA GLU A 38 -10.45 -2.41 16.75
C GLU A 38 -9.75 -1.32 15.96
N SER A 39 -8.44 -1.18 16.15
CA SER A 39 -7.66 -0.16 15.49
C SER A 39 -7.06 -0.66 14.18
N TYR A 40 -7.25 0.12 13.14
CA TYR A 40 -6.77 -0.17 11.79
C TYR A 40 -6.00 1.02 11.22
N ALA A 41 -5.07 0.73 10.33
CA ALA A 41 -4.54 1.69 9.37
C ALA A 41 -5.23 1.45 8.03
N PHE A 42 -5.05 2.38 7.10
CA PHE A 42 -5.75 2.34 5.81
C PHE A 42 -4.83 2.75 4.67
N GLY A 43 -5.05 2.13 3.52
CA GLY A 43 -4.33 2.46 2.32
C GLY A 43 -5.22 2.35 1.09
N ARG A 44 -4.67 2.75 -0.05
CA ARG A 44 -5.35 2.65 -1.34
C ARG A 44 -4.45 1.94 -2.33
N LEU A 45 -5.02 1.03 -3.12
CA LEU A 45 -4.30 0.38 -4.21
C LEU A 45 -4.20 1.35 -5.38
N ILE A 46 -2.96 1.68 -5.76
CA ILE A 46 -2.71 2.58 -6.88
C ILE A 46 -2.58 1.77 -8.17
N GLU A 47 -1.76 0.72 -8.15
CA GLU A 47 -1.51 -0.10 -9.34
C GLU A 47 -1.28 -1.57 -8.95
N LYS A 48 -1.99 -2.45 -9.61
CA LYS A 48 -1.79 -3.90 -9.44
C LYS A 48 -0.53 -4.35 -10.15
N ASN A 49 0.28 -5.14 -9.45
CA ASN A 49 1.54 -5.66 -10.00
C ASN A 49 1.86 -6.99 -9.33
N GLU A 50 1.42 -8.08 -9.91
CA GLU A 50 1.53 -9.40 -9.29
C GLU A 50 2.98 -9.85 -9.08
N SER A 51 3.86 -9.57 -10.02
CA SER A 51 5.25 -10.06 -9.97
C SER A 51 6.21 -9.11 -9.28
N THR A 52 5.92 -7.82 -9.25
CA THR A 52 6.84 -6.78 -8.74
C THR A 52 6.31 -6.01 -7.54
N GLY A 53 5.22 -6.48 -6.96
CA GLY A 53 4.56 -5.86 -5.82
C GLY A 53 3.51 -4.85 -6.24
N ASP A 54 2.39 -4.86 -5.55
CA ASP A 54 1.31 -3.89 -5.75
C ASP A 54 1.74 -2.52 -5.22
N LEU A 55 1.52 -1.49 -6.00
CA LEU A 55 1.81 -0.11 -5.59
C LEU A 55 0.65 0.42 -4.76
N ILE A 56 0.96 0.86 -3.54
CA ILE A 56 -0.04 1.36 -2.60
C ILE A 56 0.36 2.70 -2.01
N GLU A 57 -0.62 3.45 -1.52
CA GLU A 57 -0.40 4.61 -0.66
C GLU A 57 -1.05 4.38 0.69
N MET A 58 -0.42 4.90 1.73
CA MET A 58 -0.88 4.80 3.11
C MET A 58 -1.38 6.14 3.58
N PHE A 59 -2.46 6.14 4.38
CA PHE A 59 -3.06 7.37 4.91
C PHE A 59 -2.67 7.60 6.37
N LYS A 60 -2.78 8.86 6.80
CA LYS A 60 -2.43 9.25 8.18
C LYS A 60 -3.44 8.77 9.21
N TYR A 61 -4.72 8.69 8.83
CA TYR A 61 -5.77 8.27 9.77
C TYR A 61 -5.55 6.82 10.21
N THR A 62 -5.61 6.60 11.52
CA THR A 62 -5.67 5.27 12.13
C THR A 62 -6.78 5.27 13.17
N GLY A 63 -7.42 4.13 13.37
CA GLY A 63 -8.51 3.98 14.33
C GLY A 63 -9.54 2.98 13.85
N GLN A 64 -10.74 3.13 14.37
CA GLN A 64 -11.85 2.27 13.96
C GLN A 64 -12.23 2.57 12.50
N ILE A 65 -12.83 1.59 11.85
CA ILE A 65 -13.27 1.75 10.47
C ILE A 65 -14.35 2.84 10.43
N PRO A 66 -14.13 3.96 9.71
CA PRO A 66 -15.10 5.02 9.66
C PRO A 66 -16.30 4.66 8.77
N LYS A 67 -17.42 5.31 8.98
CA LYS A 67 -18.59 5.15 8.11
C LYS A 67 -18.39 5.85 6.76
N ASP A 68 -17.63 6.94 6.75
CA ASP A 68 -17.35 7.73 5.56
C ASP A 68 -15.88 7.61 5.19
N LYS A 69 -15.63 7.11 3.98
CA LYS A 69 -14.25 6.97 3.47
C LYS A 69 -13.49 8.29 3.39
N ASN A 70 -14.19 9.41 3.33
CA ASN A 70 -13.55 10.73 3.27
C ASN A 70 -12.75 11.06 4.54
N VAL A 71 -13.09 10.44 5.67
CA VAL A 71 -12.28 10.55 6.90
C VAL A 71 -10.86 10.06 6.63
N ILE A 72 -10.74 8.96 5.90
CA ILE A 72 -9.44 8.39 5.52
C ILE A 72 -8.76 9.27 4.47
N LEU A 73 -9.46 9.56 3.38
CA LEU A 73 -8.90 10.31 2.24
C LEU A 73 -8.44 11.71 2.63
N ASN A 74 -9.22 12.40 3.46
CA ASN A 74 -8.91 13.77 3.88
C ASN A 74 -7.77 13.83 4.90
N SER A 75 -7.39 12.72 5.50
CA SER A 75 -6.27 12.69 6.44
C SER A 75 -4.91 12.88 5.76
N GLY A 76 -4.85 12.62 4.46
CA GLY A 76 -3.64 12.79 3.68
C GLY A 76 -2.72 11.57 3.73
N ARG A 77 -1.73 11.59 2.86
CA ARG A 77 -0.76 10.50 2.70
C ARG A 77 0.24 10.50 3.85
N LEU A 78 0.49 9.32 4.42
CA LEU A 78 1.41 9.15 5.54
C LEU A 78 2.88 9.18 5.11
N THR A 79 3.19 8.44 4.04
CA THR A 79 4.54 8.29 3.48
C THR A 79 4.48 8.35 1.97
N ALA A 80 5.64 8.37 1.31
CA ALA A 80 5.69 8.14 -0.14
C ALA A 80 5.10 6.75 -0.44
N PRO A 81 4.49 6.58 -1.63
CA PRO A 81 3.95 5.27 -2.03
C PRO A 81 5.00 4.16 -1.98
N ILE A 82 4.57 2.97 -1.69
CA ILE A 82 5.44 1.79 -1.56
C ILE A 82 4.86 0.60 -2.30
N HIS A 83 5.68 -0.43 -2.50
CA HIS A 83 5.24 -1.69 -3.07
C HIS A 83 5.07 -2.74 -1.98
N THR A 84 4.04 -3.58 -2.11
CA THR A 84 3.78 -4.66 -1.15
C THR A 84 3.36 -5.94 -1.85
N THR A 85 3.48 -7.05 -1.14
CA THR A 85 3.07 -8.36 -1.62
C THR A 85 2.47 -9.18 -0.48
N LEU A 86 1.74 -10.25 -0.84
CA LEU A 86 1.18 -11.28 0.06
C LEU A 86 -0.01 -10.89 0.93
N ALA A 87 -0.12 -9.64 1.36
CA ALA A 87 -1.15 -9.24 2.31
C ALA A 87 -2.58 -9.45 1.79
N PHE A 88 -2.80 -9.13 0.52
CA PHE A 88 -4.11 -9.28 -0.12
C PHE A 88 -4.40 -10.75 -0.42
N ASP A 89 -3.41 -11.48 -0.90
CA ASP A 89 -3.54 -12.89 -1.27
C ASP A 89 -3.89 -13.76 -0.05
N ARG A 90 -3.44 -13.38 1.12
CA ARG A 90 -3.71 -14.07 2.38
C ARG A 90 -4.92 -13.54 3.11
N ASN A 91 -5.64 -12.58 2.55
CA ASN A 91 -6.79 -11.90 3.16
C ASN A 91 -6.50 -11.26 4.52
N ARG A 92 -5.25 -10.91 4.78
CA ARG A 92 -4.84 -10.17 5.97
C ARG A 92 -5.29 -8.71 5.88
N TRP A 93 -5.16 -8.12 4.71
CA TRP A 93 -5.67 -6.80 4.39
C TRP A 93 -6.86 -6.98 3.46
N ARG A 94 -7.94 -6.28 3.72
CA ARG A 94 -9.17 -6.43 2.94
C ARG A 94 -9.67 -5.08 2.47
N PHE A 95 -10.25 -5.09 1.26
CA PHE A 95 -10.82 -3.89 0.68
C PHE A 95 -12.21 -3.65 1.23
N ILE A 96 -12.46 -2.42 1.68
CA ILE A 96 -13.71 -2.04 2.38
C ILE A 96 -14.44 -0.85 1.75
N PHE A 97 -13.76 -0.01 0.99
CA PHE A 97 -14.39 1.11 0.30
C PHE A 97 -14.02 1.11 -1.17
N GLU A 98 -15.02 1.30 -2.02
CA GLU A 98 -14.82 1.47 -3.44
C GLU A 98 -14.59 2.94 -3.77
N THR A 99 -13.80 3.20 -4.81
CA THR A 99 -13.63 4.53 -5.39
C THR A 99 -14.12 4.49 -6.82
N ASP A 100 -15.21 5.23 -7.08
CA ASP A 100 -15.74 5.36 -8.42
C ASP A 100 -14.88 6.35 -9.23
N ASN A 101 -14.67 6.02 -10.50
CA ASN A 101 -13.93 6.88 -11.43
C ASN A 101 -12.53 7.25 -10.94
N TYR A 102 -11.84 6.29 -10.31
CA TYR A 102 -10.48 6.52 -9.84
C TYR A 102 -9.54 6.81 -11.00
N ASP A 103 -8.83 7.94 -10.90
CA ASP A 103 -7.78 8.34 -11.82
C ASP A 103 -6.49 8.48 -11.01
N LYS A 104 -5.58 7.51 -11.17
CA LYS A 104 -4.34 7.48 -10.39
C LYS A 104 -3.45 8.70 -10.63
N TYR A 105 -3.52 9.29 -11.81
CA TYR A 105 -2.75 10.50 -12.13
C TYR A 105 -3.22 11.70 -11.34
N LYS A 106 -4.53 11.85 -11.18
CA LYS A 106 -5.14 12.95 -10.45
C LYS A 106 -5.24 12.64 -8.95
N ASP A 107 -5.73 11.45 -8.59
CA ASP A 107 -6.07 11.13 -7.21
C ASP A 107 -4.88 10.67 -6.37
N SER A 108 -3.85 10.11 -7.00
CA SER A 108 -2.66 9.58 -6.32
C SER A 108 -1.36 10.17 -6.81
N ASN A 109 -1.45 11.17 -7.70
CA ASN A 109 -0.27 11.85 -8.24
C ASN A 109 0.74 10.89 -8.88
N TYR A 110 0.23 9.96 -9.67
CA TYR A 110 1.00 8.84 -10.21
C TYR A 110 2.21 9.28 -11.01
N SER A 111 2.11 10.38 -11.78
CA SER A 111 3.20 10.90 -12.61
C SER A 111 4.45 11.27 -11.78
N GLU A 112 4.28 11.57 -10.51
CA GLU A 112 5.37 11.97 -9.62
C GLU A 112 5.90 10.81 -8.75
N ILE A 113 5.29 9.63 -8.84
CA ILE A 113 5.75 8.47 -8.09
C ILE A 113 6.96 7.89 -8.82
N ALA A 114 8.10 7.80 -8.11
CA ALA A 114 9.37 7.41 -8.72
C ALA A 114 10.16 6.47 -7.82
N PHE A 115 10.84 5.53 -8.47
CA PHE A 115 11.76 4.58 -7.82
C PHE A 115 12.93 4.29 -8.75
N ILE A 116 14.06 3.88 -8.18
CA ILE A 116 15.18 3.39 -8.98
C ILE A 116 15.23 1.87 -8.94
N LEU A 117 15.70 1.30 -10.04
CA LEU A 117 15.93 -0.14 -10.22
C LEU A 117 17.36 -0.31 -10.72
N GLY A 118 17.95 -1.46 -10.38
CA GLY A 118 19.28 -1.80 -10.86
C GLY A 118 20.37 -1.55 -9.84
N THR A 119 21.60 -1.46 -10.32
CA THR A 119 22.80 -1.34 -9.49
C THR A 119 23.68 -0.21 -10.01
N GLU A 120 24.73 0.12 -9.25
CA GLU A 120 25.70 1.14 -9.62
C GLU A 120 26.18 0.98 -11.07
N ASN A 121 26.21 2.10 -11.80
CA ASN A 121 26.49 2.20 -13.24
C ASN A 121 25.40 1.63 -14.15
N SER A 122 24.28 1.18 -13.57
CA SER A 122 23.21 0.55 -14.34
C SER A 122 21.83 0.83 -13.73
N PHE A 123 21.63 2.06 -13.26
CA PHE A 123 20.32 2.45 -12.67
C PHE A 123 19.33 2.89 -13.73
N ASP A 124 18.11 2.44 -13.56
CA ASP A 124 16.95 2.95 -14.29
C ASP A 124 16.03 3.70 -13.32
N LEU A 125 15.51 4.83 -13.77
CA LEU A 125 14.48 5.56 -13.07
C LEU A 125 13.11 5.15 -13.62
N TRP A 126 12.27 4.59 -12.74
CA TRP A 126 10.86 4.40 -13.02
C TRP A 126 10.10 5.59 -12.44
N ARG A 127 9.36 6.28 -13.29
CA ARG A 127 8.51 7.40 -12.85
C ARG A 127 7.20 7.35 -13.61
N GLY A 128 6.09 7.23 -12.89
CA GLY A 128 4.76 7.28 -13.47
C GLY A 128 4.54 6.29 -14.60
N GLY A 129 5.14 5.10 -14.51
CA GLY A 129 5.01 4.04 -15.49
C GLY A 129 6.03 4.07 -16.63
N THR A 130 6.94 5.04 -16.65
CA THR A 130 8.00 5.11 -17.67
C THR A 130 9.36 4.83 -17.05
N LYS A 131 10.28 4.30 -17.86
CA LYS A 131 11.66 4.00 -17.43
C LYS A 131 12.67 4.73 -18.29
N GLN A 132 13.73 5.22 -17.67
CA GLN A 132 14.87 5.78 -18.37
C GLN A 132 16.16 5.49 -17.60
N ARG A 133 17.26 5.31 -18.34
CA ARG A 133 18.57 5.15 -17.73
C ARG A 133 19.02 6.49 -17.11
N ILE A 134 19.54 6.44 -15.89
CA ILE A 134 20.04 7.61 -15.17
C ILE A 134 21.46 7.37 -14.65
N SER A 135 22.15 8.45 -14.27
CA SER A 135 23.49 8.38 -13.69
C SER A 135 23.42 7.93 -12.22
N ASN A 136 24.55 7.52 -11.66
CA ASN A 136 24.65 7.18 -10.25
C ASN A 136 24.29 8.38 -9.37
N ASP A 137 24.71 9.57 -9.75
CA ASP A 137 24.41 10.81 -9.00
C ASP A 137 22.90 11.11 -8.98
N GLU A 138 22.23 10.94 -10.11
CA GLU A 138 20.79 11.12 -10.17
C GLU A 138 20.04 10.08 -9.31
N ALA A 139 20.54 8.83 -9.28
CA ALA A 139 19.91 7.76 -8.54
C ALA A 139 19.85 8.04 -7.03
N GLU A 140 20.78 8.83 -6.49
CA GLU A 140 20.82 9.19 -5.08
C GLU A 140 19.59 10.00 -4.62
N LYS A 141 18.89 10.62 -5.57
CA LYS A 141 17.71 11.45 -5.29
C LYS A 141 16.43 10.65 -5.07
N TYR A 142 16.45 9.36 -5.35
CA TYR A 142 15.24 8.53 -5.36
C TYR A 142 15.39 7.30 -4.48
N ASN A 143 14.26 6.76 -4.03
CA ASN A 143 14.23 5.52 -3.27
C ASN A 143 14.31 4.31 -4.20
N LEU A 144 14.93 3.24 -3.70
CA LEU A 144 14.95 1.96 -4.39
C LEU A 144 13.54 1.37 -4.47
N TRP A 145 13.26 0.69 -5.58
CA TRP A 145 12.07 -0.14 -5.69
C TRP A 145 12.21 -1.31 -4.73
N THR A 146 11.59 -1.21 -3.58
CA THR A 146 11.65 -2.21 -2.52
C THR A 146 10.26 -2.77 -2.29
N ILE A 147 10.14 -4.09 -2.20
CA ILE A 147 8.87 -4.74 -1.89
C ILE A 147 8.82 -4.98 -0.38
N PHE A 148 7.86 -4.35 0.28
CA PHE A 148 7.66 -4.48 1.72
C PHE A 148 6.70 -5.61 2.03
N ASN A 149 6.98 -6.39 3.07
CA ASN A 149 6.03 -7.38 3.56
C ASN A 149 4.98 -6.72 4.47
N PRO A 150 3.84 -7.40 4.73
CA PRO A 150 2.78 -6.82 5.56
C PRO A 150 3.21 -6.45 6.98
N THR A 151 4.11 -7.21 7.58
CA THR A 151 4.61 -6.95 8.92
C THR A 151 5.38 -5.64 9.00
N SER A 152 6.26 -5.39 8.05
CA SER A 152 7.03 -4.13 7.99
C SER A 152 6.12 -2.92 7.85
N ILE A 153 5.07 -3.03 7.02
CA ILE A 153 4.11 -1.95 6.81
C ILE A 153 3.28 -1.71 8.06
N THR A 154 2.85 -2.77 8.74
CA THR A 154 2.13 -2.66 10.01
C THR A 154 2.97 -1.90 11.05
N SER A 155 4.26 -2.18 11.13
CA SER A 155 5.18 -1.47 12.03
C SER A 155 5.26 0.03 11.72
N ILE A 156 5.30 0.41 10.45
CA ILE A 156 5.31 1.82 10.03
C ILE A 156 4.07 2.53 10.53
N ASN A 157 2.91 1.91 10.43
CA ASN A 157 1.64 2.50 10.82
C ASN A 157 1.37 2.50 12.33
N SER A 158 2.10 1.68 13.07
CA SER A 158 1.94 1.57 14.53
C SER A 158 2.75 2.61 15.33
N LYS A 159 3.59 3.36 14.66
CA LYS A 159 4.46 4.36 15.31
C LYS A 159 3.79 5.71 15.51
#